data_c7354f04cf78a22541c78d3ec67e2cdb
#
_entry.id   c7354f04cf78a22541c78d3ec67e2cdb
#
_cell.length_a   1.000
_cell.length_b   1.000
_cell.length_c   1.000
_cell.angle_alpha   90.00
_cell.angle_beta   90.00
_cell.angle_gamma   90.00
#
_symmetry.space_group_name_H-M   'P 1'
#
loop_
_entity.id
_entity.type
_entity.pdbx_description
1 polymer ?
#
loop_
_entity_poly.entity_id
_entity_poly.type
_entity_poly.pdbx_seq_one_letter_code
_entity_poly.pdbx_strand_id
1 'polypeptide(L)'
;PYAEKEADGFKQVIEAAGGECIIKSPEKATADAQIPLIQSLISQEVDAIAIASNDVNALTACLQDAMDEGIKVLSLDSNVVPEARQTFVNQAGVTEIGQALADAVYDISGGSGEFAILSASSQSANQNSWIDAMKAVMEDDKYKDLDLVEVAYGDDEPQKSTDQTQALLSKYPDLKVICSPTTVGINAAAKVIQDSESSVKLTGLGLPSEMSAYIGDDDSSPCPYMFLWNPEDVGKLSAYTAIALVDGTITGAVGDTFDAGDMENSPYTIQECSDGGSEIILGPPYRFDPSNIDEWKDVY
;
A
#
# COMPACT_ATOMS: atom_id res chain seq x y z
N PRO A 1 -1.02 -2.62 13.16
CA PRO A 1 -2.01 -1.92 12.35
C PRO A 1 -2.13 -2.51 10.94
N TYR A 2 -1.58 -1.89 9.87
CA TYR A 2 -1.80 -2.35 8.50
C TYR A 2 -1.26 -3.78 8.25
N ALA A 3 0.03 -4.03 8.45
CA ALA A 3 0.67 -5.34 8.25
C ALA A 3 0.11 -6.45 9.15
N GLU A 4 -0.44 -6.12 10.32
CA GLU A 4 -1.12 -7.10 11.18
C GLU A 4 -2.39 -7.62 10.52
N LYS A 5 -3.16 -6.75 9.86
CA LYS A 5 -4.38 -7.15 9.15
C LYS A 5 -4.08 -8.00 7.91
N GLU A 6 -3.01 -7.71 7.18
CA GLU A 6 -2.52 -8.60 6.12
C GLU A 6 -2.15 -9.98 6.67
N ALA A 7 -1.39 -10.02 7.77
CA ALA A 7 -1.02 -11.26 8.43
C ALA A 7 -2.24 -12.04 8.94
N ASP A 8 -3.25 -11.36 9.48
CA ASP A 8 -4.50 -11.98 9.95
C ASP A 8 -5.27 -12.60 8.78
N GLY A 9 -5.42 -11.89 7.65
CA GLY A 9 -6.04 -12.41 6.43
C GLY A 9 -5.31 -13.63 5.86
N PHE A 10 -3.98 -13.55 5.79
CA PHE A 10 -3.15 -14.68 5.35
C PHE A 10 -3.33 -15.92 6.24
N LYS A 11 -3.21 -15.72 7.56
CA LYS A 11 -3.37 -16.78 8.54
C LYS A 11 -4.75 -17.45 8.47
N GLN A 12 -5.81 -16.65 8.34
CA GLN A 12 -7.20 -17.13 8.29
C GLN A 12 -7.39 -18.16 7.15
N VAL A 13 -6.87 -17.87 5.95
CA VAL A 13 -7.01 -18.76 4.79
C VAL A 13 -6.13 -20.00 4.95
N ILE A 14 -4.87 -19.87 5.38
CA ILE A 14 -3.96 -21.00 5.58
C ILE A 14 -4.51 -21.99 6.61
N GLU A 15 -4.98 -21.49 7.77
CA GLU A 15 -5.54 -22.35 8.83
C GLU A 15 -6.87 -23.01 8.39
N ALA A 16 -7.73 -22.28 7.64
CA ALA A 16 -8.96 -22.85 7.07
C ALA A 16 -8.67 -23.98 6.06
N ALA A 17 -7.55 -23.90 5.33
CA ALA A 17 -7.08 -24.94 4.43
C ALA A 17 -6.39 -26.12 5.17
N GLY A 18 -6.23 -26.04 6.50
CA GLY A 18 -5.57 -27.07 7.33
C GLY A 18 -4.05 -26.95 7.37
N GLY A 19 -3.49 -25.84 6.93
CA GLY A 19 -2.07 -25.52 6.99
C GLY A 19 -1.66 -24.89 8.32
N GLU A 20 -0.36 -24.76 8.55
CA GLU A 20 0.23 -24.03 9.65
C GLU A 20 0.77 -22.68 9.16
N CYS A 21 0.42 -21.60 9.84
CA CYS A 21 0.86 -20.26 9.49
C CYS A 21 1.87 -19.74 10.54
N ILE A 22 3.06 -19.36 10.09
CA ILE A 22 4.12 -18.77 10.91
C ILE A 22 4.29 -17.31 10.53
N ILE A 23 3.90 -16.40 11.43
CA ILE A 23 4.06 -14.95 11.20
C ILE A 23 5.35 -14.47 11.88
N LYS A 24 6.18 -13.75 11.14
CA LYS A 24 7.41 -13.12 11.60
C LYS A 24 7.38 -11.63 11.28
N SER A 25 7.57 -10.80 12.30
CA SER A 25 7.68 -9.35 12.16
C SER A 25 9.05 -8.89 12.65
N PRO A 26 9.79 -8.08 11.86
CA PRO A 26 11.05 -7.53 12.28
C PRO A 26 10.84 -6.45 13.37
N GLU A 27 11.82 -6.31 14.28
CA GLU A 27 11.77 -5.24 15.30
C GLU A 27 11.92 -3.83 14.69
N LYS A 28 12.52 -3.75 13.51
CA LYS A 28 12.69 -2.52 12.72
C LYS A 28 12.28 -2.77 11.28
N ALA A 29 11.70 -1.79 10.65
CA ALA A 29 11.31 -1.83 9.24
C ALA A 29 12.56 -1.68 8.34
N THR A 30 13.43 -2.68 8.35
CA THR A 30 14.65 -2.73 7.53
C THR A 30 14.88 -4.13 6.96
N ALA A 31 15.47 -4.23 5.77
CA ALA A 31 15.82 -5.51 5.16
C ALA A 31 16.79 -6.32 6.04
N ASP A 32 17.76 -5.67 6.68
CA ASP A 32 18.72 -6.32 7.58
C ASP A 32 18.02 -7.05 8.75
N ALA A 33 16.89 -6.50 9.22
CA ALA A 33 16.09 -7.15 10.27
C ALA A 33 15.21 -8.28 9.71
N GLN A 34 14.86 -8.27 8.41
CA GLN A 34 14.09 -9.32 7.75
C GLN A 34 14.94 -10.55 7.38
N ILE A 35 16.19 -10.37 6.97
CA ILE A 35 17.08 -11.47 6.55
C ILE A 35 17.14 -12.64 7.54
N PRO A 36 17.43 -12.44 8.85
CA PRO A 36 17.50 -13.55 9.79
C PRO A 36 16.16 -14.26 10.00
N LEU A 37 15.03 -13.56 9.81
CA LEU A 37 13.70 -14.15 9.88
C LEU A 37 13.43 -15.07 8.68
N ILE A 38 13.81 -14.66 7.47
CA ILE A 38 13.73 -15.47 6.26
C ILE A 38 14.61 -16.71 6.40
N GLN A 39 15.85 -16.56 6.85
CA GLN A 39 16.77 -17.68 7.10
C GLN A 39 16.22 -18.67 8.13
N SER A 40 15.54 -18.17 9.16
CA SER A 40 14.85 -19.01 10.14
C SER A 40 13.71 -19.84 9.52
N LEU A 41 12.94 -19.25 8.58
CA LEU A 41 11.87 -19.97 7.85
C LEU A 41 12.45 -21.02 6.90
N ILE A 42 13.52 -20.71 6.18
CA ILE A 42 14.24 -21.68 5.34
C ILE A 42 14.70 -22.88 6.19
N SER A 43 15.28 -22.62 7.36
CA SER A 43 15.74 -23.68 8.28
C SER A 43 14.59 -24.51 8.87
N GLN A 44 13.37 -24.02 8.84
CA GLN A 44 12.16 -24.73 9.25
C GLN A 44 11.52 -25.52 8.10
N GLU A 45 12.11 -25.45 6.89
CA GLU A 45 11.63 -26.16 5.71
C GLU A 45 10.15 -25.86 5.40
N VAL A 46 9.73 -24.58 5.48
CA VAL A 46 8.35 -24.18 5.16
C VAL A 46 8.06 -24.39 3.68
N ASP A 47 6.79 -24.63 3.31
CA ASP A 47 6.39 -24.84 1.92
C ASP A 47 6.39 -23.55 1.10
N ALA A 48 6.06 -22.42 1.73
CA ALA A 48 6.03 -21.10 1.08
C ALA A 48 6.44 -19.98 2.03
N ILE A 49 6.97 -18.90 1.45
CA ILE A 49 7.25 -17.61 2.11
C ILE A 49 6.51 -16.51 1.37
N ALA A 50 5.64 -15.78 2.08
CA ALA A 50 5.05 -14.54 1.62
C ALA A 50 5.74 -13.37 2.32
N ILE A 51 6.29 -12.41 1.57
CA ILE A 51 7.12 -11.32 2.08
C ILE A 51 6.60 -9.94 1.68
N ALA A 52 6.33 -9.08 2.65
CA ALA A 52 6.25 -7.63 2.46
C ALA A 52 7.64 -7.04 2.71
N SER A 53 8.31 -6.61 1.66
CA SER A 53 9.73 -6.25 1.73
C SER A 53 9.96 -4.81 2.17
N ASN A 54 10.97 -4.57 2.98
CA ASN A 54 11.43 -3.22 3.33
C ASN A 54 12.48 -2.65 2.35
N ASP A 55 12.96 -3.46 1.40
CA ASP A 55 13.88 -3.03 0.34
C ASP A 55 13.79 -3.99 -0.86
N VAL A 56 13.62 -3.42 -2.05
CA VAL A 56 13.38 -4.16 -3.29
C VAL A 56 14.50 -5.16 -3.62
N ASN A 57 15.75 -4.81 -3.30
CA ASN A 57 16.95 -5.55 -3.72
C ASN A 57 17.63 -6.35 -2.60
N ALA A 58 17.61 -5.83 -1.37
CA ALA A 58 18.44 -6.33 -0.29
C ALA A 58 18.11 -7.76 0.14
N LEU A 59 16.89 -8.24 -0.12
CA LEU A 59 16.46 -9.60 0.22
C LEU A 59 16.72 -10.64 -0.87
N THR A 60 17.23 -10.22 -2.05
CA THR A 60 17.35 -11.08 -3.25
C THR A 60 18.08 -12.38 -2.95
N ALA A 61 19.25 -12.33 -2.34
CA ALA A 61 20.07 -13.52 -2.12
C ALA A 61 19.37 -14.53 -1.20
N CYS A 62 18.82 -14.10 -0.06
CA CYS A 62 18.17 -15.03 0.86
C CYS A 62 16.84 -15.59 0.34
N LEU A 63 16.13 -14.86 -0.51
CA LEU A 63 14.92 -15.36 -1.17
C LEU A 63 15.26 -16.33 -2.30
N GLN A 64 16.34 -16.11 -3.04
CA GLN A 64 16.84 -17.09 -4.00
C GLN A 64 17.30 -18.37 -3.31
N ASP A 65 18.00 -18.28 -2.17
CA ASP A 65 18.36 -19.46 -1.36
C ASP A 65 17.08 -20.25 -0.97
N ALA A 66 16.00 -19.57 -0.59
CA ALA A 66 14.72 -20.22 -0.29
C ALA A 66 14.15 -20.98 -1.51
N MET A 67 14.16 -20.34 -2.69
CA MET A 67 13.66 -20.95 -3.92
C MET A 67 14.53 -22.15 -4.36
N ASP A 68 15.85 -22.08 -4.17
CA ASP A 68 16.79 -23.18 -4.45
C ASP A 68 16.53 -24.41 -3.57
N GLU A 69 16.05 -24.21 -2.33
CA GLU A 69 15.58 -25.28 -1.43
C GLU A 69 14.16 -25.79 -1.80
N GLY A 70 13.52 -25.23 -2.83
CA GLY A 70 12.20 -25.63 -3.30
C GLY A 70 11.03 -24.92 -2.63
N ILE A 71 11.28 -23.97 -1.73
CA ILE A 71 10.28 -23.13 -1.07
C ILE A 71 9.66 -22.17 -2.09
N LYS A 72 8.34 -22.05 -2.08
CA LYS A 72 7.64 -21.07 -2.93
C LYS A 72 7.76 -19.69 -2.33
N VAL A 73 8.13 -18.70 -3.13
CA VAL A 73 8.28 -17.31 -2.67
C VAL A 73 7.34 -16.40 -3.45
N LEU A 74 6.54 -15.63 -2.74
CA LEU A 74 5.76 -14.54 -3.31
C LEU A 74 5.98 -13.27 -2.49
N SER A 75 5.91 -12.12 -3.15
CA SER A 75 5.82 -10.84 -2.45
C SER A 75 4.36 -10.38 -2.36
N LEU A 76 4.04 -9.59 -1.34
CA LEU A 76 2.75 -8.93 -1.18
C LEU A 76 2.97 -7.50 -0.70
N ASP A 77 2.05 -6.60 -1.01
CA ASP A 77 2.08 -5.18 -0.67
C ASP A 77 3.35 -4.47 -1.16
N SER A 78 4.50 -4.75 -0.58
CA SER A 78 5.80 -4.20 -0.95
C SER A 78 6.65 -5.26 -1.66
N ASN A 79 7.04 -4.95 -2.88
CA ASN A 79 7.63 -5.89 -3.84
C ASN A 79 9.13 -6.17 -3.60
N VAL A 80 9.63 -7.24 -4.20
CA VAL A 80 11.04 -7.56 -4.41
C VAL A 80 11.31 -7.72 -5.91
N VAL A 81 12.59 -7.75 -6.31
CA VAL A 81 12.95 -7.97 -7.72
C VAL A 81 12.37 -9.29 -8.27
N PRO A 82 12.05 -9.35 -9.58
CA PRO A 82 11.38 -10.52 -10.19
C PRO A 82 12.10 -11.84 -9.97
N GLU A 83 13.44 -11.83 -9.97
CA GLU A 83 14.26 -13.03 -9.76
C GLU A 83 14.23 -13.58 -8.33
N ALA A 84 13.65 -12.85 -7.37
CA ALA A 84 13.55 -13.24 -5.97
C ALA A 84 12.15 -13.74 -5.57
N ARG A 85 11.25 -13.94 -6.53
CA ARG A 85 9.85 -14.37 -6.29
C ARG A 85 9.27 -15.12 -7.49
N GLN A 86 8.22 -15.90 -7.28
CA GLN A 86 7.41 -16.44 -8.35
C GLN A 86 6.41 -15.42 -8.90
N THR A 87 5.74 -14.66 -8.02
CA THR A 87 4.79 -13.62 -8.40
C THR A 87 4.60 -12.60 -7.27
N PHE A 88 4.00 -11.46 -7.59
CA PHE A 88 3.68 -10.39 -6.64
C PHE A 88 2.18 -10.24 -6.47
N VAL A 89 1.70 -10.22 -5.23
CA VAL A 89 0.32 -9.87 -4.90
C VAL A 89 0.26 -8.37 -4.62
N ASN A 90 -0.24 -7.64 -5.61
CA ASN A 90 -0.35 -6.19 -5.59
C ASN A 90 -1.75 -5.77 -5.12
N GLN A 91 -1.83 -4.85 -4.18
CA GLN A 91 -3.06 -4.37 -3.59
C GLN A 91 -3.95 -3.59 -4.56
N ALA A 92 -3.36 -2.85 -5.49
CA ALA A 92 -4.05 -2.14 -6.56
C ALA A 92 -3.06 -1.79 -7.67
N GLY A 93 -3.55 -1.54 -8.88
CA GLY A 93 -2.71 -1.13 -10.00
C GLY A 93 -2.04 0.21 -9.72
N VAL A 94 -0.73 0.29 -9.97
CA VAL A 94 0.07 1.51 -9.71
C VAL A 94 -0.48 2.71 -10.48
N THR A 95 -0.88 2.51 -11.74
CA THR A 95 -1.47 3.57 -12.57
C THR A 95 -2.81 4.04 -12.02
N GLU A 96 -3.65 3.11 -11.59
CA GLU A 96 -4.98 3.39 -11.00
C GLU A 96 -4.86 4.17 -9.69
N ILE A 97 -3.88 3.85 -8.86
CA ILE A 97 -3.58 4.62 -7.64
C ILE A 97 -3.12 6.03 -8.01
N GLY A 98 -2.16 6.15 -8.92
CA GLY A 98 -1.67 7.46 -9.40
C GLY A 98 -2.79 8.33 -9.96
N GLN A 99 -3.69 7.75 -10.77
CA GLN A 99 -4.86 8.41 -11.32
C GLN A 99 -5.83 8.87 -10.22
N ALA A 100 -6.16 7.99 -9.27
CA ALA A 100 -7.07 8.31 -8.17
C ALA A 100 -6.55 9.46 -7.30
N LEU A 101 -5.25 9.47 -6.99
CA LEU A 101 -4.62 10.53 -6.22
C LEU A 101 -4.56 11.86 -6.98
N ALA A 102 -4.23 11.84 -8.29
CA ALA A 102 -4.21 13.03 -9.13
C ALA A 102 -5.61 13.65 -9.26
N ASP A 103 -6.61 12.83 -9.54
CA ASP A 103 -8.01 13.26 -9.63
C ASP A 103 -8.50 13.84 -8.29
N ALA A 104 -8.15 13.22 -7.16
CA ALA A 104 -8.53 13.74 -5.86
C ALA A 104 -7.94 15.12 -5.56
N VAL A 105 -6.65 15.31 -5.83
CA VAL A 105 -6.02 16.63 -5.68
C VAL A 105 -6.69 17.66 -6.58
N TYR A 106 -6.97 17.30 -7.83
CA TYR A 106 -7.65 18.19 -8.80
C TYR A 106 -9.04 18.60 -8.29
N ASP A 107 -9.87 17.63 -7.89
CA ASP A 107 -11.23 17.88 -7.44
C ASP A 107 -11.26 18.73 -6.16
N ILE A 108 -10.47 18.36 -5.17
CA ILE A 108 -10.44 19.02 -3.85
C ILE A 108 -9.88 20.45 -3.94
N SER A 109 -8.87 20.67 -4.79
CA SER A 109 -8.29 22.02 -5.01
C SER A 109 -9.15 22.94 -5.85
N GLY A 110 -10.20 22.41 -6.50
CA GLY A 110 -11.00 23.13 -7.50
C GLY A 110 -10.26 23.31 -8.84
N GLY A 111 -9.39 22.36 -9.18
CA GLY A 111 -8.70 22.27 -10.45
C GLY A 111 -7.44 23.11 -10.60
N SER A 112 -7.00 23.82 -9.55
CA SER A 112 -5.81 24.68 -9.63
C SER A 112 -5.21 25.00 -8.26
N GLY A 113 -3.94 25.37 -8.24
CA GLY A 113 -3.23 25.89 -7.06
C GLY A 113 -2.19 24.93 -6.50
N GLU A 114 -1.57 25.34 -5.38
CA GLU A 114 -0.50 24.61 -4.77
C GLU A 114 -0.99 23.36 -4.02
N PHE A 115 -0.26 22.25 -4.21
CA PHE A 115 -0.42 21.06 -3.38
C PHE A 115 0.95 20.48 -3.01
N ALA A 116 1.00 19.71 -1.92
CA ALA A 116 2.18 19.01 -1.49
C ALA A 116 1.90 17.53 -1.31
N ILE A 117 2.94 16.70 -1.36
CA ILE A 117 2.87 15.28 -1.04
C ILE A 117 3.60 15.04 0.27
N LEU A 118 2.95 14.34 1.21
CA LEU A 118 3.57 13.83 2.44
C LEU A 118 3.70 12.32 2.34
N SER A 119 4.88 11.85 1.98
CA SER A 119 5.17 10.42 1.76
C SER A 119 5.79 9.76 3.00
N ALA A 120 5.96 8.42 2.91
CA ALA A 120 6.70 7.63 3.89
C ALA A 120 8.20 7.98 3.85
N SER A 121 9.05 7.13 3.35
CA SER A 121 10.47 7.42 3.18
C SER A 121 10.86 7.63 1.72
N SER A 122 11.99 8.27 1.47
CA SER A 122 12.54 8.42 0.11
C SER A 122 12.97 7.08 -0.51
N GLN A 123 13.01 6.00 0.26
CA GLN A 123 13.36 4.64 -0.17
C GLN A 123 12.13 3.72 -0.31
N SER A 124 10.95 4.18 0.06
CA SER A 124 9.72 3.37 0.02
C SER A 124 9.29 3.10 -1.42
N ALA A 125 9.44 1.85 -1.88
CA ALA A 125 9.27 1.47 -3.27
C ALA A 125 7.84 1.69 -3.77
N ASN A 126 6.83 1.27 -3.00
CA ASN A 126 5.42 1.41 -3.35
C ASN A 126 4.99 2.88 -3.41
N GLN A 127 5.24 3.68 -2.37
CA GLN A 127 4.88 5.11 -2.37
C GLN A 127 5.57 5.86 -3.51
N ASN A 128 6.85 5.58 -3.78
CA ASN A 128 7.57 6.21 -4.88
C ASN A 128 6.93 5.86 -6.23
N SER A 129 6.56 4.59 -6.46
CA SER A 129 5.89 4.18 -7.70
C SER A 129 4.54 4.87 -7.90
N TRP A 130 3.74 5.04 -6.84
CA TRP A 130 2.46 5.74 -6.90
C TRP A 130 2.62 7.25 -7.15
N ILE A 131 3.63 7.87 -6.52
CA ILE A 131 3.96 9.28 -6.74
C ILE A 131 4.44 9.51 -8.18
N ASP A 132 5.25 8.60 -8.72
CA ASP A 132 5.71 8.71 -10.11
C ASP A 132 4.56 8.49 -11.10
N ALA A 133 3.67 7.54 -10.84
CA ALA A 133 2.46 7.35 -11.62
C ALA A 133 1.52 8.58 -11.55
N MET A 134 1.33 9.16 -10.36
CA MET A 134 0.57 10.39 -10.18
C MET A 134 1.16 11.54 -11.01
N LYS A 135 2.49 11.74 -10.95
CA LYS A 135 3.17 12.77 -11.75
C LYS A 135 3.01 12.54 -13.25
N ALA A 136 3.10 11.29 -13.71
CA ALA A 136 2.89 10.96 -15.12
C ALA A 136 1.46 11.25 -15.57
N VAL A 137 0.45 10.94 -14.76
CA VAL A 137 -0.95 11.33 -15.02
C VAL A 137 -1.11 12.85 -15.10
N MET A 138 -0.42 13.58 -14.24
CA MET A 138 -0.50 15.04 -14.17
C MET A 138 0.19 15.78 -15.32
N GLU A 139 0.85 15.05 -16.24
CA GLU A 139 1.31 15.62 -17.51
C GLU A 139 0.16 15.95 -18.48
N ASP A 140 -1.05 15.43 -18.22
CA ASP A 140 -2.24 15.77 -19.01
C ASP A 140 -2.66 17.23 -18.78
N ASP A 141 -3.11 17.88 -19.85
CA ASP A 141 -3.58 19.28 -19.85
C ASP A 141 -4.66 19.57 -18.79
N LYS A 142 -5.39 18.56 -18.33
CA LYS A 142 -6.38 18.66 -17.25
C LYS A 142 -5.77 19.22 -15.97
N TYR A 143 -4.55 18.83 -15.65
CA TYR A 143 -3.89 19.15 -14.35
C TYR A 143 -2.90 20.31 -14.42
N LYS A 144 -2.76 20.95 -15.57
CA LYS A 144 -1.72 21.97 -15.84
C LYS A 144 -1.71 23.18 -14.88
N ASP A 145 -2.83 23.45 -14.21
CA ASP A 145 -2.98 24.57 -13.28
C ASP A 145 -2.74 24.14 -11.81
N LEU A 146 -2.37 22.86 -11.57
CA LEU A 146 -1.90 22.35 -10.28
C LEU A 146 -0.38 22.51 -10.18
N ASP A 147 0.10 22.92 -9.02
CA ASP A 147 1.52 23.11 -8.72
C ASP A 147 1.95 22.22 -7.55
N LEU A 148 2.77 21.18 -7.81
CA LEU A 148 3.38 20.35 -6.79
C LEU A 148 4.58 21.10 -6.19
N VAL A 149 4.39 21.74 -5.04
CA VAL A 149 5.42 22.59 -4.40
C VAL A 149 6.48 21.80 -3.62
N GLU A 150 6.14 20.63 -3.06
CA GLU A 150 7.08 19.79 -2.30
C GLU A 150 6.62 18.35 -2.17
N VAL A 151 7.60 17.43 -2.11
CA VAL A 151 7.41 16.06 -1.61
C VAL A 151 8.18 15.94 -0.29
N ALA A 152 7.45 15.89 0.82
CA ALA A 152 7.99 15.75 2.17
C ALA A 152 7.94 14.28 2.61
N TYR A 153 8.83 13.88 3.53
CA TYR A 153 8.97 12.50 3.99
C TYR A 153 8.84 12.40 5.50
N GLY A 154 7.83 11.69 5.96
CA GLY A 154 7.55 11.44 7.38
C GLY A 154 8.18 10.15 7.92
N ASP A 155 8.83 9.33 7.07
CA ASP A 155 9.46 8.04 7.38
C ASP A 155 8.53 7.04 8.08
N ASP A 156 7.22 7.16 7.84
CA ASP A 156 6.16 6.43 8.54
C ASP A 156 6.23 6.55 10.08
N GLU A 157 6.82 7.64 10.56
CA GLU A 157 6.86 7.99 11.97
C GLU A 157 5.82 9.09 12.27
N PRO A 158 4.88 8.87 13.22
CA PRO A 158 3.81 9.84 13.50
C PRO A 158 4.31 11.22 13.86
N GLN A 159 5.36 11.32 14.70
CA GLN A 159 5.91 12.61 15.11
C GLN A 159 6.56 13.33 13.94
N LYS A 160 7.36 12.62 13.13
CA LYS A 160 8.00 13.22 11.96
C LYS A 160 6.99 13.66 10.91
N SER A 161 5.95 12.87 10.67
CA SER A 161 4.84 13.24 9.78
C SER A 161 4.10 14.48 10.28
N THR A 162 3.90 14.60 11.58
CA THR A 162 3.36 15.82 12.23
C THR A 162 4.25 17.04 11.98
N ASP A 163 5.56 16.91 12.22
CA ASP A 163 6.53 18.00 12.03
C ASP A 163 6.60 18.44 10.56
N GLN A 164 6.58 17.48 9.62
CA GLN A 164 6.55 17.76 8.18
C GLN A 164 5.27 18.48 7.76
N THR A 165 4.11 18.07 8.29
CA THR A 165 2.84 18.74 8.00
C THR A 165 2.87 20.19 8.48
N GLN A 166 3.33 20.43 9.71
CA GLN A 166 3.47 21.80 10.24
C GLN A 166 4.44 22.65 9.41
N ALA A 167 5.53 22.05 8.94
CA ALA A 167 6.50 22.72 8.07
C ALA A 167 5.86 23.11 6.73
N LEU A 168 5.09 22.20 6.08
CA LEU A 168 4.37 22.48 4.84
C LEU A 168 3.38 23.61 5.00
N LEU A 169 2.54 23.58 6.04
CA LEU A 169 1.56 24.64 6.31
C LEU A 169 2.22 26.00 6.56
N SER A 170 3.38 26.02 7.22
CA SER A 170 4.12 27.25 7.50
C SER A 170 4.84 27.80 6.27
N LYS A 171 5.39 26.93 5.43
CA LYS A 171 6.22 27.30 4.27
C LYS A 171 5.39 27.74 3.06
N TYR A 172 4.21 27.17 2.89
CA TYR A 172 3.35 27.38 1.74
C TYR A 172 1.99 27.95 2.16
N PRO A 173 1.86 29.28 2.30
CA PRO A 173 0.63 29.92 2.78
C PRO A 173 -0.56 29.79 1.81
N ASP A 174 -0.29 29.53 0.53
CA ASP A 174 -1.30 29.33 -0.52
C ASP A 174 -1.60 27.84 -0.81
N LEU A 175 -1.04 26.94 0.03
CA LEU A 175 -1.26 25.50 -0.09
C LEU A 175 -2.74 25.15 0.04
N LYS A 176 -3.28 24.41 -0.93
CA LYS A 176 -4.68 23.99 -0.92
C LYS A 176 -4.88 22.56 -0.46
N VAL A 177 -3.98 21.65 -0.88
CA VAL A 177 -4.14 20.21 -0.62
C VAL A 177 -2.80 19.59 -0.20
N ILE A 178 -2.86 18.72 0.80
CA ILE A 178 -1.80 17.73 1.07
C ILE A 178 -2.33 16.37 0.59
N CYS A 179 -1.56 15.70 -0.27
CA CYS A 179 -1.79 14.31 -0.66
C CYS A 179 -0.82 13.42 0.11
N SER A 180 -1.32 12.48 0.92
CA SER A 180 -0.46 11.59 1.69
C SER A 180 -0.71 10.13 1.31
N PRO A 181 0.18 9.51 0.49
CA PRO A 181 0.03 8.12 0.08
C PRO A 181 0.58 7.13 1.14
N THR A 182 0.35 7.42 2.43
CA THR A 182 0.73 6.54 3.55
C THR A 182 -0.25 6.70 4.71
N THR A 183 -0.63 5.58 5.35
CA THR A 183 -1.61 5.56 6.44
C THR A 183 -1.15 6.35 7.67
N VAL A 184 0.15 6.32 7.97
CA VAL A 184 0.73 7.10 9.09
C VAL A 184 0.74 8.60 8.76
N GLY A 185 1.17 8.95 7.56
CA GLY A 185 1.26 10.35 7.13
C GLY A 185 -0.10 11.03 7.05
N ILE A 186 -1.10 10.38 6.46
CA ILE A 186 -2.45 10.95 6.32
C ILE A 186 -3.10 11.19 7.68
N ASN A 187 -2.96 10.25 8.62
CA ASN A 187 -3.52 10.38 9.96
C ASN A 187 -2.85 11.54 10.73
N ALA A 188 -1.52 11.63 10.70
CA ALA A 188 -0.79 12.71 11.32
C ALA A 188 -1.15 14.09 10.72
N ALA A 189 -1.27 14.15 9.37
CA ALA A 189 -1.65 15.38 8.67
C ALA A 189 -3.09 15.80 9.00
N ALA A 190 -4.04 14.86 9.06
CA ALA A 190 -5.42 15.14 9.41
C ALA A 190 -5.53 15.79 10.79
N LYS A 191 -4.81 15.25 11.76
CA LYS A 191 -4.79 15.80 13.11
C LYS A 191 -4.20 17.21 13.15
N VAL A 192 -3.08 17.46 12.47
CA VAL A 192 -2.45 18.79 12.44
C VAL A 192 -3.36 19.81 11.78
N ILE A 193 -3.97 19.49 10.65
CA ILE A 193 -4.87 20.38 9.91
C ILE A 193 -6.08 20.73 10.78
N GLN A 194 -6.68 19.75 11.46
CA GLN A 194 -7.82 19.96 12.35
C GLN A 194 -7.45 20.80 13.58
N ASP A 195 -6.36 20.45 14.28
CA ASP A 195 -5.92 21.13 15.50
C ASP A 195 -5.49 22.60 15.24
N SER A 196 -4.99 22.90 14.04
CA SER A 196 -4.59 24.25 13.62
C SER A 196 -5.71 25.05 12.96
N GLU A 197 -6.90 24.48 12.81
CA GLU A 197 -8.03 25.08 12.08
C GLU A 197 -7.61 25.56 10.66
N SER A 198 -6.71 24.81 10.01
CA SER A 198 -6.22 25.15 8.67
C SER A 198 -7.30 24.92 7.62
N SER A 199 -7.35 25.78 6.61
CA SER A 199 -8.23 25.61 5.44
C SER A 199 -7.67 24.61 4.42
N VAL A 200 -6.43 24.14 4.58
CA VAL A 200 -5.82 23.13 3.72
C VAL A 200 -6.61 21.83 3.84
N LYS A 201 -6.88 21.20 2.72
CA LYS A 201 -7.57 19.90 2.66
C LYS A 201 -6.57 18.76 2.48
N LEU A 202 -7.02 17.55 2.79
CA LEU A 202 -6.22 16.35 2.79
C LEU A 202 -6.88 15.27 1.93
N THR A 203 -6.07 14.50 1.25
CA THR A 203 -6.45 13.23 0.60
C THR A 203 -5.26 12.27 0.61
N GLY A 204 -5.46 11.05 0.16
CA GLY A 204 -4.39 10.06 0.09
C GLY A 204 -4.86 8.65 0.38
N LEU A 205 -4.00 7.86 1.03
CA LEU A 205 -4.26 6.47 1.40
C LEU A 205 -4.33 6.36 2.93
N GLY A 206 -5.48 5.98 3.47
CA GLY A 206 -5.71 5.96 4.91
C GLY A 206 -6.58 4.80 5.38
N LEU A 207 -6.36 4.35 6.61
CA LEU A 207 -7.21 3.35 7.26
C LEU A 207 -8.55 3.99 7.68
N PRO A 208 -9.69 3.42 7.31
CA PRO A 208 -11.00 3.93 7.72
C PRO A 208 -11.15 4.09 9.24
N SER A 209 -10.64 3.13 10.02
CA SER A 209 -10.68 3.19 11.50
C SER A 209 -9.93 4.38 12.09
N GLU A 210 -8.85 4.85 11.44
CA GLU A 210 -8.05 5.97 11.92
C GLU A 210 -8.54 7.31 11.37
N MET A 211 -9.15 7.29 10.17
CA MET A 211 -9.51 8.50 9.44
C MET A 211 -10.98 8.89 9.57
N SER A 212 -11.85 8.02 10.10
CA SER A 212 -13.30 8.28 10.18
C SER A 212 -13.69 9.58 10.88
N ALA A 213 -12.93 9.99 11.88
CA ALA A 213 -13.16 11.25 12.60
C ALA A 213 -12.78 12.51 11.81
N TYR A 214 -12.06 12.36 10.70
CA TYR A 214 -11.52 13.45 9.89
C TYR A 214 -12.21 13.56 8.52
N ILE A 215 -13.00 12.54 8.13
CA ILE A 215 -13.70 12.53 6.86
C ILE A 215 -15.03 13.26 7.00
N GLY A 216 -15.24 14.25 6.14
CA GLY A 216 -16.46 15.04 6.11
C GLY A 216 -16.48 16.01 4.93
N ASP A 217 -17.68 16.53 4.62
CA ASP A 217 -17.96 17.45 3.53
C ASP A 217 -18.15 18.90 4.01
N ASP A 218 -17.99 19.16 5.30
CA ASP A 218 -18.02 20.50 5.86
C ASP A 218 -16.63 21.17 5.88
N ASP A 219 -16.62 22.49 6.08
CA ASP A 219 -15.38 23.29 6.05
C ASP A 219 -14.40 22.90 7.17
N SER A 220 -14.89 22.36 8.28
CA SER A 220 -14.06 21.97 9.44
C SER A 220 -13.39 20.59 9.24
N SER A 221 -13.91 19.76 8.34
CA SER A 221 -13.38 18.44 8.07
C SER A 221 -12.13 18.54 7.18
N PRO A 222 -10.98 18.04 7.64
CA PRO A 222 -9.75 18.14 6.86
C PRO A 222 -9.75 17.27 5.59
N CYS A 223 -10.43 16.12 5.59
CA CYS A 223 -10.38 15.13 4.53
C CYS A 223 -11.75 14.93 3.88
N PRO A 224 -12.02 15.48 2.70
CA PRO A 224 -13.28 15.23 1.97
C PRO A 224 -13.45 13.77 1.61
N TYR A 225 -12.38 13.11 1.16
CA TYR A 225 -12.30 11.69 0.88
C TYR A 225 -10.86 11.21 0.71
N MET A 226 -10.70 9.91 0.86
CA MET A 226 -9.43 9.21 0.69
C MET A 226 -9.66 7.86 0.03
N PHE A 227 -8.58 7.11 -0.16
CA PHE A 227 -8.62 5.77 -0.74
C PHE A 227 -7.86 4.77 0.12
N LEU A 228 -8.18 3.51 -0.07
CA LEU A 228 -7.38 2.36 0.34
C LEU A 228 -7.96 1.11 -0.36
N TRP A 229 -7.42 -0.03 -0.04
CA TRP A 229 -7.90 -1.39 -0.29
C TRP A 229 -8.03 -2.08 1.08
N ASN A 230 -8.71 -3.24 1.12
CA ASN A 230 -8.77 -4.01 2.35
C ASN A 230 -7.44 -4.77 2.57
N PRO A 231 -6.63 -4.43 3.59
CA PRO A 231 -5.37 -5.12 3.86
C PRO A 231 -5.57 -6.60 4.23
N GLU A 232 -6.69 -6.96 4.87
CA GLU A 232 -7.02 -8.35 5.16
C GLU A 232 -7.22 -9.15 3.87
N ASP A 233 -7.83 -8.56 2.83
CA ASP A 233 -8.01 -9.21 1.54
C ASP A 233 -6.70 -9.33 0.74
N VAL A 234 -5.73 -8.41 0.91
CA VAL A 234 -4.36 -8.59 0.40
C VAL A 234 -3.74 -9.84 1.01
N GLY A 235 -3.87 -10.00 2.32
CA GLY A 235 -3.41 -11.19 3.05
C GLY A 235 -4.09 -12.47 2.57
N LYS A 236 -5.42 -12.47 2.44
CA LYS A 236 -6.20 -13.62 1.94
C LYS A 236 -5.77 -14.02 0.53
N LEU A 237 -5.68 -13.05 -0.38
CA LEU A 237 -5.24 -13.31 -1.77
C LEU A 237 -3.83 -13.89 -1.80
N SER A 238 -2.93 -13.38 -0.95
CA SER A 238 -1.57 -13.89 -0.83
C SER A 238 -1.53 -15.35 -0.33
N ALA A 239 -2.42 -15.71 0.60
CA ALA A 239 -2.54 -17.08 1.08
C ALA A 239 -3.07 -18.03 0.02
N TYR A 240 -4.13 -17.65 -0.72
CA TYR A 240 -4.61 -18.43 -1.85
C TYR A 240 -3.54 -18.61 -2.94
N THR A 241 -2.77 -17.55 -3.21
CA THR A 241 -1.63 -17.60 -4.13
C THR A 241 -0.56 -18.57 -3.64
N ALA A 242 -0.21 -18.53 -2.35
CA ALA A 242 0.77 -19.46 -1.76
C ALA A 242 0.30 -20.92 -1.90
N ILE A 243 -0.95 -21.21 -1.57
CA ILE A 243 -1.55 -22.55 -1.73
C ILE A 243 -1.47 -23.00 -3.18
N ALA A 244 -1.89 -22.16 -4.12
CA ALA A 244 -1.89 -22.48 -5.54
C ALA A 244 -0.48 -22.72 -6.13
N LEU A 245 0.54 -22.01 -5.60
CA LEU A 245 1.95 -22.26 -5.94
C LEU A 245 2.45 -23.58 -5.37
N VAL A 246 2.11 -23.89 -4.11
CA VAL A 246 2.57 -25.12 -3.42
C VAL A 246 1.96 -26.35 -4.02
N ASP A 247 0.66 -26.35 -4.32
CA ASP A 247 -0.03 -27.49 -4.92
C ASP A 247 0.21 -27.63 -6.44
N GLY A 248 0.86 -26.64 -7.06
CA GLY A 248 1.21 -26.64 -8.49
C GLY A 248 0.06 -26.24 -9.43
N THR A 249 -1.04 -25.68 -8.91
CA THR A 249 -2.13 -25.12 -9.73
C THR A 249 -1.63 -23.97 -10.59
N ILE A 250 -0.72 -23.15 -10.06
CA ILE A 250 -0.02 -22.08 -10.78
C ILE A 250 1.49 -22.22 -10.62
N THR A 251 2.22 -21.58 -11.51
CA THR A 251 3.69 -21.47 -11.48
C THR A 251 4.18 -20.08 -11.13
N GLY A 252 3.29 -19.11 -11.16
CA GLY A 252 3.58 -17.67 -11.10
C GLY A 252 3.75 -17.02 -12.46
N ALA A 253 3.51 -17.77 -13.56
CA ALA A 253 3.65 -17.24 -14.91
C ALA A 253 2.44 -16.38 -15.32
N VAL A 254 2.68 -15.40 -16.17
CA VAL A 254 1.63 -14.59 -16.79
C VAL A 254 0.65 -15.50 -17.54
N GLY A 255 -0.64 -15.33 -17.28
CA GLY A 255 -1.73 -16.14 -17.83
C GLY A 255 -2.18 -17.30 -16.95
N ASP A 256 -1.44 -17.64 -15.89
CA ASP A 256 -1.93 -18.59 -14.88
C ASP A 256 -3.18 -18.05 -14.20
N THR A 257 -4.12 -18.94 -13.88
CA THR A 257 -5.38 -18.59 -13.20
C THR A 257 -5.62 -19.52 -12.02
N PHE A 258 -6.21 -19.00 -10.94
CA PHE A 258 -6.55 -19.78 -9.77
C PHE A 258 -7.81 -19.25 -9.07
N ASP A 259 -8.46 -20.14 -8.36
CA ASP A 259 -9.61 -19.84 -7.51
C ASP A 259 -9.12 -19.31 -6.15
N ALA A 260 -9.64 -18.16 -5.73
CA ALA A 260 -9.38 -17.57 -4.42
C ALA A 260 -10.64 -17.60 -3.53
N GLY A 261 -11.40 -18.68 -3.60
CA GLY A 261 -12.58 -18.91 -2.76
C GLY A 261 -13.68 -17.88 -2.98
N ASP A 262 -14.14 -17.27 -1.89
CA ASP A 262 -15.23 -16.29 -1.87
C ASP A 262 -14.78 -14.84 -2.10
N MET A 263 -13.52 -14.62 -2.50
CA MET A 263 -13.06 -13.27 -2.82
C MET A 263 -13.78 -12.71 -4.05
N GLU A 264 -14.14 -11.42 -4.00
CA GLU A 264 -15.01 -10.75 -4.98
C GLU A 264 -14.54 -10.92 -6.43
N ASN A 265 -13.23 -10.85 -6.67
CA ASN A 265 -12.65 -10.91 -8.02
C ASN A 265 -12.15 -12.31 -8.41
N SER A 266 -12.49 -13.37 -7.64
CA SER A 266 -12.14 -14.76 -7.98
C SER A 266 -12.92 -15.23 -9.22
N PRO A 267 -12.29 -15.98 -10.17
CA PRO A 267 -10.88 -16.38 -10.18
C PRO A 267 -9.92 -15.26 -10.59
N TYR A 268 -8.72 -15.25 -10.00
CA TYR A 268 -7.67 -14.30 -10.35
C TYR A 268 -6.80 -14.81 -11.50
N THR A 269 -6.32 -13.87 -12.31
CA THR A 269 -5.37 -14.14 -13.40
C THR A 269 -4.07 -13.39 -13.14
N ILE A 270 -2.95 -14.09 -13.27
CA ILE A 270 -1.61 -13.48 -13.17
C ILE A 270 -1.33 -12.68 -14.44
N GLN A 271 -0.92 -11.44 -14.28
CA GLN A 271 -0.60 -10.53 -15.36
C GLN A 271 0.87 -10.09 -15.33
N GLU A 272 1.32 -9.37 -16.36
CA GLU A 272 2.65 -8.81 -16.43
C GLU A 272 2.79 -7.66 -15.43
N CYS A 273 3.84 -7.68 -14.63
CA CYS A 273 4.22 -6.58 -13.73
C CYS A 273 5.14 -5.59 -14.46
N SER A 274 5.07 -4.32 -14.09
CA SER A 274 5.90 -3.26 -14.71
C SER A 274 7.40 -3.44 -14.53
N ASP A 275 7.83 -4.28 -13.58
CA ASP A 275 9.24 -4.64 -13.36
C ASP A 275 9.75 -5.78 -14.25
N GLY A 276 8.92 -6.29 -15.15
CA GLY A 276 9.21 -7.41 -16.04
C GLY A 276 8.95 -8.79 -15.44
N GLY A 277 8.48 -8.86 -14.20
CA GLY A 277 7.98 -10.08 -13.57
C GLY A 277 6.47 -10.24 -13.77
N SER A 278 5.84 -10.92 -12.83
CA SER A 278 4.39 -11.14 -12.82
C SER A 278 3.74 -10.63 -11.55
N GLU A 279 2.46 -10.27 -11.64
CA GLU A 279 1.67 -9.80 -10.51
C GLU A 279 0.21 -10.27 -10.58
N ILE A 280 -0.43 -10.25 -9.41
CA ILE A 280 -1.87 -10.44 -9.22
C ILE A 280 -2.39 -9.18 -8.56
N ILE A 281 -3.34 -8.49 -9.18
CA ILE A 281 -3.94 -7.27 -8.63
C ILE A 281 -5.21 -7.63 -7.86
N LEU A 282 -5.28 -7.24 -6.57
CA LEU A 282 -6.46 -7.45 -5.74
C LEU A 282 -7.70 -6.76 -6.33
N GLY A 283 -7.55 -5.47 -6.69
CA GLY A 283 -8.61 -4.67 -7.30
C GLY A 283 -8.25 -3.19 -7.40
N PRO A 284 -9.19 -2.33 -7.83
CA PRO A 284 -8.96 -0.89 -7.83
C PRO A 284 -8.94 -0.31 -6.41
N PRO A 285 -8.30 0.86 -6.18
CA PRO A 285 -8.40 1.55 -4.91
C PRO A 285 -9.85 1.95 -4.62
N TYR A 286 -10.32 1.64 -3.40
CA TYR A 286 -11.68 1.95 -2.96
C TYR A 286 -11.72 3.35 -2.33
N ARG A 287 -12.73 4.14 -2.68
CA ARG A 287 -12.93 5.49 -2.15
C ARG A 287 -13.75 5.46 -0.85
N PHE A 288 -13.22 6.12 0.17
CA PHE A 288 -13.91 6.37 1.44
C PHE A 288 -14.26 7.85 1.55
N ASP A 289 -15.53 8.14 1.72
CA ASP A 289 -16.08 9.48 1.87
C ASP A 289 -17.21 9.50 2.92
N PRO A 290 -17.84 10.66 3.22
CA PRO A 290 -18.89 10.74 4.25
C PRO A 290 -20.07 9.81 4.05
N SER A 291 -20.30 9.34 2.82
CA SER A 291 -21.46 8.47 2.53
C SER A 291 -21.25 7.02 2.95
N ASN A 292 -19.99 6.57 3.12
CA ASN A 292 -19.67 5.16 3.37
C ASN A 292 -18.71 4.92 4.55
N ILE A 293 -17.99 5.93 5.03
CA ILE A 293 -16.93 5.73 6.04
C ILE A 293 -17.43 5.07 7.33
N ASP A 294 -18.68 5.33 7.72
CA ASP A 294 -19.28 4.74 8.92
C ASP A 294 -19.47 3.21 8.82
N GLU A 295 -19.56 2.67 7.61
CA GLU A 295 -19.67 1.23 7.37
C GLU A 295 -18.31 0.53 7.52
N TRP A 296 -17.21 1.26 7.29
CA TRP A 296 -15.86 0.72 7.22
C TRP A 296 -14.99 0.98 8.46
N LYS A 297 -15.31 2.02 9.25
CA LYS A 297 -14.46 2.43 10.40
C LYS A 297 -14.23 1.33 11.46
N ASP A 298 -15.11 0.35 11.54
CA ASP A 298 -15.00 -0.78 12.47
C ASP A 298 -14.52 -2.07 11.77
N VAL A 299 -14.25 -2.03 10.46
CA VAL A 299 -13.79 -3.18 9.67
C VAL A 299 -12.27 -3.24 9.65
N TYR A 300 -11.60 -2.19 9.27
CA TYR A 300 -10.13 -2.09 9.27
C TYR A 300 -9.60 -0.64 9.32
#